data_0b04a3006d89ead3dc100be8d2e9c243
#
_entry.id   0b04a3006d89ead3dc100be8d2e9c243
#
_cell.length_a   1.000
_cell.length_b   1.000
_cell.length_c   1.000
_cell.angle_alpha   90.00
_cell.angle_beta   90.00
_cell.angle_gamma   90.00
#
_symmetry.space_group_name_H-M   'P 1'
#
loop_
_entity.id
_entity.type
_entity.pdbx_description
1 polymer ?
#
loop_
_entity_poly.entity_id
_entity_poly.type
_entity_poly.pdbx_seq_one_letter_code
_entity_poly.pdbx_strand_id
1 'polypeptide(L)'
;GYWKDVGTLGSYWEANMELIDLIPEFNLYEEYWKIYTKSDIIEPQYLSEDSVVGKSIIGEGSEIYGEVHSSVIGAGVTIGKGSVVRNSIIMKGTQIGEGVTIDKSIVAENCQIGNNVVLGVGEEAPNKLNASIYSFGLVTIGEDSVVPDGVQIGKNTAISGVTEKEDYPDGILE
;
A
#
# COMPACT_ATOMS: atom_id res chain seq x y z
N GLY A 1 -21.68 19.13 2.33
CA GLY A 1 -21.29 17.76 2.70
C GLY A 1 -20.12 17.31 1.83
N TYR A 2 -19.25 16.50 2.40
CA TYR A 2 -18.12 15.92 1.66
C TYR A 2 -18.62 14.91 0.62
N TRP A 3 -18.12 15.00 -0.59
CA TRP A 3 -18.33 14.02 -1.66
C TRP A 3 -17.08 13.96 -2.54
N LYS A 4 -16.60 12.77 -2.85
CA LYS A 4 -15.46 12.58 -3.73
C LYS A 4 -15.69 11.38 -4.65
N ASP A 5 -15.46 11.58 -5.94
CA ASP A 5 -15.44 10.49 -6.91
C ASP A 5 -14.10 9.75 -6.83
N VAL A 6 -14.16 8.44 -6.68
CA VAL A 6 -13.00 7.55 -6.62
C VAL A 6 -12.92 6.62 -7.85
N GLY A 7 -13.42 7.09 -8.99
CA GLY A 7 -13.49 6.33 -10.25
C GLY A 7 -12.14 6.06 -10.93
N THR A 8 -11.03 6.59 -10.43
CA THR A 8 -9.67 6.32 -10.93
C THR A 8 -8.75 5.90 -9.80
N LEU A 9 -7.63 5.22 -10.12
CA LEU A 9 -6.62 4.84 -9.12
C LEU A 9 -6.04 6.08 -8.41
N GLY A 10 -5.80 7.16 -9.16
CA GLY A 10 -5.33 8.42 -8.59
C GLY A 10 -6.31 9.02 -7.60
N SER A 11 -7.59 9.15 -7.96
CA SER A 11 -8.61 9.70 -7.06
C SER A 11 -8.88 8.81 -5.85
N TYR A 12 -8.80 7.50 -6.01
CA TYR A 12 -8.86 6.55 -4.90
C TYR A 12 -7.67 6.73 -3.93
N TRP A 13 -6.45 6.83 -4.47
CA TRP A 13 -5.26 7.09 -3.67
C TRP A 13 -5.37 8.43 -2.93
N GLU A 14 -5.73 9.52 -3.61
CA GLU A 14 -5.91 10.83 -3.00
C GLU A 14 -6.96 10.82 -1.88
N ALA A 15 -8.10 10.17 -2.09
CA ALA A 15 -9.15 10.06 -1.08
C ALA A 15 -8.66 9.38 0.21
N ASN A 16 -7.80 8.35 0.08
CA ASN A 16 -7.19 7.70 1.23
C ASN A 16 -6.13 8.58 1.91
N MET A 17 -5.32 9.31 1.14
CA MET A 17 -4.32 10.23 1.69
C MET A 17 -4.95 11.42 2.43
N GLU A 18 -6.12 11.88 2.02
CA GLU A 18 -6.87 12.92 2.73
C GLU A 18 -7.32 12.47 4.13
N LEU A 19 -7.57 11.16 4.34
CA LEU A 19 -7.99 10.63 5.65
C LEU A 19 -6.90 10.74 6.72
N ILE A 20 -5.63 10.80 6.32
CA ILE A 20 -4.50 10.90 7.25
C ILE A 20 -4.05 12.34 7.52
N ASP A 21 -4.72 13.33 6.99
CA ASP A 21 -4.46 14.72 7.31
C ASP A 21 -4.87 15.05 8.75
N LEU A 22 -4.21 16.04 9.33
CA LEU A 22 -4.44 16.45 10.73
C LEU A 22 -5.90 16.87 10.97
N ILE A 23 -6.51 17.51 9.99
CA ILE A 23 -7.92 17.90 10.00
C ILE A 23 -8.53 17.42 8.68
N PRO A 24 -8.89 16.13 8.57
CA PRO A 24 -9.46 15.59 7.35
C PRO A 24 -10.86 16.19 7.12
N GLU A 25 -11.19 16.47 5.88
CA GLU A 25 -12.52 16.95 5.54
C GLU A 25 -13.60 15.88 5.83
N PHE A 26 -13.25 14.60 5.68
CA PHE A 26 -14.03 13.46 6.12
C PHE A 26 -13.40 12.83 7.36
N ASN A 27 -14.05 12.98 8.52
CA ASN A 27 -13.56 12.52 9.80
C ASN A 27 -14.05 11.08 10.12
N LEU A 28 -13.14 10.11 10.14
CA LEU A 28 -13.44 8.73 10.53
C LEU A 28 -13.78 8.58 12.03
N TYR A 29 -13.41 9.56 12.85
CA TYR A 29 -13.59 9.55 14.30
C TYR A 29 -14.80 10.36 14.77
N GLU A 30 -15.77 10.62 13.85
CA GLU A 30 -16.98 11.38 14.17
C GLU A 30 -17.86 10.62 15.19
N GLU A 31 -18.03 11.21 16.37
CA GLU A 31 -18.78 10.57 17.47
C GLU A 31 -20.30 10.61 17.28
N TYR A 32 -20.80 11.67 16.61
CA TYR A 32 -22.24 11.88 16.45
C TYR A 32 -22.83 11.19 15.23
N TRP A 33 -21.98 10.80 14.28
CA TRP A 33 -22.38 10.08 13.07
C TRP A 33 -21.46 8.90 12.81
N LYS A 34 -21.65 7.85 13.60
CA LYS A 34 -20.85 6.63 13.48
C LYS A 34 -21.22 5.85 12.23
N ILE A 35 -20.21 5.46 11.46
CA ILE A 35 -20.35 4.55 10.35
C ILE A 35 -20.14 3.13 10.87
N TYR A 36 -21.18 2.30 10.74
CA TYR A 36 -21.13 0.91 11.17
C TYR A 36 -20.84 0.02 9.97
N THR A 37 -19.90 -0.89 10.14
CA THR A 37 -19.57 -1.92 9.17
C THR A 37 -19.41 -3.26 9.88
N LYS A 38 -19.52 -4.37 9.14
CA LYS A 38 -19.16 -5.67 9.66
C LYS A 38 -17.63 -5.75 9.74
N SER A 39 -17.10 -5.87 10.93
CA SER A 39 -15.67 -6.13 11.17
C SER A 39 -15.51 -7.44 11.92
N ASP A 40 -14.44 -8.17 11.60
CA ASP A 40 -14.01 -9.29 12.38
C ASP A 40 -13.39 -8.77 13.68
N ILE A 41 -13.46 -9.57 14.74
CA ILE A 41 -12.74 -9.26 15.99
C ILE A 41 -11.32 -9.77 15.78
N ILE A 42 -10.37 -8.85 15.73
CA ILE A 42 -8.95 -9.13 15.58
C ILE A 42 -8.17 -8.48 16.72
N GLU A 43 -6.95 -8.96 16.93
CA GLU A 43 -6.05 -8.45 17.96
C GLU A 43 -5.69 -6.98 17.71
N PRO A 44 -5.28 -6.23 18.74
CA PRO A 44 -4.69 -4.91 18.55
C PRO A 44 -3.45 -4.96 17.65
N GLN A 45 -3.15 -3.86 16.98
CA GLN A 45 -1.91 -3.73 16.21
C GLN A 45 -0.68 -3.81 17.14
N TYR A 46 0.38 -4.41 16.62
CA TYR A 46 1.68 -4.49 17.28
C TYR A 46 2.71 -3.60 16.58
N LEU A 47 3.38 -2.77 17.35
CA LEU A 47 4.51 -1.94 16.89
C LEU A 47 5.77 -2.42 17.59
N SER A 48 6.79 -2.84 16.86
CA SER A 48 8.06 -3.27 17.43
C SER A 48 8.86 -2.10 18.02
N GLU A 49 9.84 -2.39 18.86
CA GLU A 49 10.71 -1.37 19.48
C GLU A 49 11.41 -0.49 18.44
N ASP A 50 11.82 -1.08 17.31
CA ASP A 50 12.54 -0.37 16.25
C ASP A 50 11.61 0.23 15.17
N SER A 51 10.30 0.06 15.30
CA SER A 51 9.37 0.59 14.32
C SER A 51 9.22 2.12 14.41
N VAL A 52 9.04 2.74 13.24
CA VAL A 52 8.77 4.18 13.14
C VAL A 52 7.47 4.39 12.38
N VAL A 53 6.47 4.99 13.03
CA VAL A 53 5.18 5.26 12.40
C VAL A 53 4.86 6.74 12.50
N GLY A 54 4.60 7.38 11.36
CA GLY A 54 4.27 8.81 11.28
C GLY A 54 3.15 9.09 10.30
N LYS A 55 2.19 9.95 10.67
CA LYS A 55 1.07 10.43 9.85
C LYS A 55 0.39 9.28 9.06
N SER A 56 -0.05 8.22 9.76
CA SER A 56 -0.58 7.00 9.11
C SER A 56 -1.76 6.43 9.88
N ILE A 57 -2.62 5.72 9.17
CA ILE A 57 -3.68 4.89 9.76
C ILE A 57 -3.19 3.44 9.73
N ILE A 58 -3.24 2.76 10.88
CA ILE A 58 -2.83 1.36 11.02
C ILE A 58 -4.05 0.55 11.46
N GLY A 59 -4.42 -0.45 10.68
CA GLY A 59 -5.52 -1.36 10.96
C GLY A 59 -5.22 -2.35 12.08
N GLU A 60 -6.28 -2.86 12.71
CA GLU A 60 -6.20 -3.88 13.76
C GLU A 60 -5.47 -5.14 13.27
N GLY A 61 -4.79 -5.85 14.16
CA GLY A 61 -4.06 -7.07 13.86
C GLY A 61 -2.80 -6.88 13.00
N SER A 62 -2.42 -5.64 12.68
CA SER A 62 -1.21 -5.39 11.91
C SER A 62 0.03 -5.46 12.78
N GLU A 63 1.13 -5.95 12.21
CA GLU A 63 2.44 -6.06 12.86
C GLU A 63 3.48 -5.22 12.11
N ILE A 64 4.00 -4.19 12.74
CA ILE A 64 4.93 -3.23 12.12
C ILE A 64 6.33 -3.40 12.74
N TYR A 65 7.27 -3.91 11.97
CA TYR A 65 8.68 -4.07 12.33
C TYR A 65 9.59 -3.10 11.58
N GLY A 66 9.07 -2.32 10.64
CA GLY A 66 9.77 -1.35 9.82
C GLY A 66 9.24 0.06 10.01
N GLU A 67 9.34 0.88 8.97
CA GLU A 67 8.89 2.27 8.95
C GLU A 67 7.63 2.44 8.11
N VAL A 68 6.69 3.25 8.60
CA VAL A 68 5.44 3.60 7.88
C VAL A 68 5.22 5.10 7.98
N HIS A 69 5.17 5.77 6.83
CA HIS A 69 4.97 7.21 6.74
C HIS A 69 3.87 7.57 5.74
N SER A 70 2.97 8.46 6.12
CA SER A 70 1.91 9.00 5.24
C SER A 70 1.18 7.90 4.47
N SER A 71 0.77 6.84 5.17
CA SER A 71 0.20 5.64 4.55
C SER A 71 -1.04 5.14 5.26
N VAL A 72 -1.86 4.41 4.53
CA VAL A 72 -3.04 3.71 5.07
C VAL A 72 -2.77 2.21 5.02
N ILE A 73 -2.71 1.59 6.20
CA ILE A 73 -2.42 0.18 6.38
C ILE A 73 -3.69 -0.53 6.85
N GLY A 74 -4.15 -1.49 6.09
CA GLY A 74 -5.31 -2.32 6.40
C GLY A 74 -5.09 -3.27 7.56
N ALA A 75 -6.14 -3.98 7.94
CA ALA A 75 -6.09 -4.94 9.04
C ALA A 75 -5.22 -6.17 8.72
N GLY A 76 -4.49 -6.68 9.70
CA GLY A 76 -3.71 -7.91 9.57
C GLY A 76 -2.53 -7.84 8.60
N VAL A 77 -1.99 -6.64 8.34
CA VAL A 77 -0.82 -6.43 7.50
C VAL A 77 0.45 -6.61 8.32
N THR A 78 1.44 -7.31 7.77
CA THR A 78 2.79 -7.38 8.34
C THR A 78 3.76 -6.55 7.51
N ILE A 79 4.56 -5.71 8.17
CA ILE A 79 5.66 -4.97 7.54
C ILE A 79 6.97 -5.40 8.20
N GLY A 80 7.81 -6.09 7.43
CA GLY A 80 9.06 -6.69 7.89
C GLY A 80 10.13 -5.69 8.30
N LYS A 81 11.17 -6.19 8.97
CA LYS A 81 12.31 -5.39 9.46
C LYS A 81 13.05 -4.69 8.32
N GLY A 82 13.43 -3.43 8.57
CA GLY A 82 14.16 -2.62 7.60
C GLY A 82 13.34 -2.21 6.37
N SER A 83 12.04 -2.55 6.35
CA SER A 83 11.14 -2.11 5.29
C SER A 83 10.63 -0.71 5.55
N VAL A 84 10.41 0.03 4.47
CA VAL A 84 9.92 1.42 4.51
C VAL A 84 8.73 1.56 3.56
N VAL A 85 7.60 1.95 4.09
CA VAL A 85 6.36 2.20 3.34
C VAL A 85 6.01 3.68 3.43
N ARG A 86 5.89 4.34 2.28
CA ARG A 86 5.55 5.77 2.19
C ARG A 86 4.44 6.03 1.18
N ASN A 87 3.58 7.01 1.47
CA ASN A 87 2.57 7.52 0.54
C ASN A 87 1.74 6.41 -0.11
N SER A 88 1.45 5.34 0.63
CA SER A 88 0.93 4.10 0.05
C SER A 88 -0.29 3.57 0.79
N ILE A 89 -1.07 2.78 0.07
CA ILE A 89 -2.21 2.06 0.61
C ILE A 89 -1.86 0.57 0.56
N ILE A 90 -1.82 -0.08 1.72
CA ILE A 90 -1.59 -1.53 1.85
C ILE A 90 -2.86 -2.14 2.42
N MET A 91 -3.53 -2.97 1.65
CA MET A 91 -4.82 -3.52 2.03
C MET A 91 -4.69 -4.76 2.92
N LYS A 92 -5.82 -5.19 3.46
CA LYS A 92 -5.98 -6.26 4.47
C LYS A 92 -5.16 -7.51 4.13
N GLY A 93 -4.51 -8.08 5.14
CA GLY A 93 -3.88 -9.40 5.06
C GLY A 93 -2.58 -9.47 4.26
N THR A 94 -2.11 -8.36 3.70
CA THR A 94 -0.88 -8.32 2.90
C THR A 94 0.36 -8.46 3.76
N GLN A 95 1.31 -9.27 3.29
CA GLN A 95 2.59 -9.54 3.95
C GLN A 95 3.72 -8.86 3.19
N ILE A 96 4.38 -7.92 3.82
CA ILE A 96 5.56 -7.23 3.29
C ILE A 96 6.80 -7.83 3.95
N GLY A 97 7.73 -8.35 3.15
CA GLY A 97 8.98 -8.93 3.60
C GLY A 97 9.93 -7.94 4.26
N GLU A 98 11.17 -8.35 4.46
CA GLU A 98 12.23 -7.52 5.06
C GLU A 98 12.97 -6.71 4.00
N GLY A 99 13.46 -5.50 4.36
CA GLY A 99 14.24 -4.64 3.48
C GLY A 99 13.49 -4.11 2.26
N VAL A 100 12.16 -4.13 2.28
CA VAL A 100 11.29 -3.67 1.19
C VAL A 100 11.16 -2.15 1.23
N THR A 101 11.18 -1.52 0.05
CA THR A 101 10.85 -0.09 -0.09
C THR A 101 9.61 0.06 -0.95
N ILE A 102 8.60 0.69 -0.41
CA ILE A 102 7.33 0.98 -1.10
C ILE A 102 7.08 2.49 -1.06
N ASP A 103 6.95 3.09 -2.22
CA ASP A 103 6.54 4.48 -2.33
C ASP A 103 5.42 4.64 -3.36
N LYS A 104 4.45 5.48 -3.03
CA LYS A 104 3.32 5.86 -3.89
C LYS A 104 2.69 4.65 -4.61
N SER A 105 2.23 3.68 -3.81
CA SER A 105 1.71 2.40 -4.29
C SER A 105 0.35 2.06 -3.70
N ILE A 106 -0.41 1.27 -4.43
CA ILE A 106 -1.62 0.61 -3.96
C ILE A 106 -1.37 -0.90 -4.03
N VAL A 107 -1.30 -1.55 -2.88
CA VAL A 107 -1.16 -3.01 -2.77
C VAL A 107 -2.47 -3.56 -2.24
N ALA A 108 -3.15 -4.36 -3.05
CA ALA A 108 -4.45 -4.94 -2.73
C ALA A 108 -4.36 -6.02 -1.64
N GLU A 109 -5.47 -6.68 -1.37
CA GLU A 109 -5.60 -7.62 -0.27
C GLU A 109 -4.79 -8.90 -0.48
N ASN A 110 -4.33 -9.49 0.63
CA ASN A 110 -3.68 -10.81 0.71
C ASN A 110 -2.44 -10.98 -0.19
N CYS A 111 -1.76 -9.90 -0.54
CA CYS A 111 -0.55 -9.97 -1.33
C CYS A 111 0.64 -10.46 -0.50
N GLN A 112 1.61 -11.08 -1.17
CA GLN A 112 2.90 -11.46 -0.60
C GLN A 112 4.00 -10.72 -1.36
N ILE A 113 4.63 -9.77 -0.70
CA ILE A 113 5.76 -9.02 -1.26
C ILE A 113 7.04 -9.57 -0.64
N GLY A 114 7.90 -10.13 -1.47
CA GLY A 114 9.15 -10.75 -1.05
C GLY A 114 10.14 -9.78 -0.43
N ASN A 115 11.28 -10.30 0.05
CA ASN A 115 12.31 -9.49 0.69
C ASN A 115 13.04 -8.61 -0.33
N ASN A 116 13.53 -7.45 0.10
CA ASN A 116 14.33 -6.53 -0.72
C ASN A 116 13.65 -6.10 -2.04
N VAL A 117 12.34 -6.11 -2.10
CA VAL A 117 11.55 -5.59 -3.23
C VAL A 117 11.51 -4.07 -3.16
N VAL A 118 11.53 -3.41 -4.31
CA VAL A 118 11.36 -1.96 -4.40
C VAL A 118 10.20 -1.62 -5.33
N LEU A 119 9.17 -0.95 -4.83
CA LEU A 119 8.05 -0.46 -5.59
C LEU A 119 8.16 1.06 -5.77
N GLY A 120 7.94 1.55 -6.98
CA GLY A 120 7.93 2.97 -7.32
C GLY A 120 9.28 3.52 -7.78
N VAL A 121 10.14 2.67 -8.37
CA VAL A 121 11.44 3.08 -8.90
C VAL A 121 11.32 3.81 -10.24
N GLY A 122 12.40 4.50 -10.61
CA GLY A 122 12.58 5.09 -11.92
C GLY A 122 11.77 6.38 -12.15
N GLU A 123 11.82 6.84 -13.40
CA GLU A 123 11.05 8.00 -13.85
C GLU A 123 9.61 7.59 -14.19
N GLU A 124 8.72 8.56 -14.17
CA GLU A 124 7.33 8.32 -14.54
C GLU A 124 7.20 8.21 -16.06
N ALA A 125 6.89 7.01 -16.54
CA ALA A 125 6.61 6.73 -17.95
C ALA A 125 5.16 6.23 -18.11
N PRO A 126 4.53 6.44 -19.29
CA PRO A 126 3.21 5.89 -19.55
C PRO A 126 3.21 4.36 -19.51
N ASN A 127 2.19 3.77 -18.88
CA ASN A 127 2.03 2.32 -18.89
C ASN A 127 1.87 1.78 -20.32
N LYS A 128 2.58 0.71 -20.64
CA LYS A 128 2.65 0.14 -22.00
C LYS A 128 1.34 -0.52 -22.45
N LEU A 129 0.52 -0.99 -21.54
CA LEU A 129 -0.72 -1.69 -21.86
C LEU A 129 -1.95 -0.78 -21.74
N ASN A 130 -2.03 0.01 -20.68
CA ASN A 130 -3.18 0.88 -20.44
C ASN A 130 -2.81 2.13 -19.64
N ALA A 131 -2.25 3.12 -20.31
CA ALA A 131 -1.84 4.39 -19.72
C ALA A 131 -3.00 5.24 -19.17
N SER A 132 -4.25 4.96 -19.56
CA SER A 132 -5.41 5.68 -19.04
C SER A 132 -5.85 5.18 -17.66
N ILE A 133 -5.52 3.96 -17.31
CA ILE A 133 -5.84 3.36 -16.01
C ILE A 133 -4.63 3.44 -15.08
N TYR A 134 -3.48 2.94 -15.53
CA TYR A 134 -2.25 2.88 -14.73
C TYR A 134 -1.41 4.14 -14.98
N SER A 135 -1.59 5.11 -14.12
CA SER A 135 -1.04 6.47 -14.27
C SER A 135 -0.79 7.09 -12.90
N PHE A 136 -0.51 8.37 -12.87
CA PHE A 136 -0.33 9.15 -11.64
C PHE A 136 0.93 8.78 -10.85
N GLY A 137 1.87 8.04 -11.46
CA GLY A 137 3.07 7.55 -10.81
C GLY A 137 2.83 6.39 -9.81
N LEU A 138 1.63 5.82 -9.78
CA LEU A 138 1.26 4.74 -8.87
C LEU A 138 1.79 3.39 -9.35
N VAL A 139 2.31 2.59 -8.43
CA VAL A 139 2.42 1.14 -8.60
C VAL A 139 1.16 0.48 -8.06
N THR A 140 0.60 -0.45 -8.82
CA THR A 140 -0.62 -1.16 -8.43
C THR A 140 -0.38 -2.66 -8.40
N ILE A 141 -0.58 -3.29 -7.25
CA ILE A 141 -0.51 -4.74 -7.07
C ILE A 141 -1.92 -5.25 -6.82
N GLY A 142 -2.41 -6.13 -7.68
CA GLY A 142 -3.73 -6.76 -7.57
C GLY A 142 -3.83 -7.73 -6.40
N GLU A 143 -5.05 -8.07 -6.00
CA GLU A 143 -5.32 -8.99 -4.89
C GLU A 143 -4.67 -10.37 -5.10
N ASP A 144 -4.33 -11.04 -3.99
CA ASP A 144 -3.74 -12.40 -3.98
C ASP A 144 -2.43 -12.52 -4.80
N SER A 145 -1.77 -11.40 -5.09
CA SER A 145 -0.54 -11.40 -5.89
C SER A 145 0.68 -11.78 -5.06
N VAL A 146 1.64 -12.40 -5.74
CA VAL A 146 2.95 -12.74 -5.17
C VAL A 146 4.05 -12.07 -5.99
N VAL A 147 4.89 -11.29 -5.31
CA VAL A 147 6.07 -10.61 -5.89
C VAL A 147 7.33 -11.24 -5.29
N PRO A 148 8.24 -11.80 -6.11
CA PRO A 148 9.43 -12.50 -5.63
C PRO A 148 10.47 -11.56 -5.01
N ASP A 149 11.41 -12.13 -4.27
CA ASP A 149 12.47 -11.38 -3.60
C ASP A 149 13.38 -10.62 -4.58
N GLY A 150 13.76 -9.41 -4.21
CA GLY A 150 14.83 -8.64 -4.83
C GLY A 150 14.49 -7.98 -6.16
N VAL A 151 13.22 -8.00 -6.56
CA VAL A 151 12.78 -7.35 -7.81
C VAL A 151 12.40 -5.88 -7.59
N GLN A 152 12.42 -5.12 -8.67
CA GLN A 152 12.02 -3.72 -8.69
C GLN A 152 10.83 -3.51 -9.63
N ILE A 153 9.92 -2.63 -9.25
CA ILE A 153 8.72 -2.32 -10.04
C ILE A 153 8.66 -0.81 -10.22
N GLY A 154 8.63 -0.40 -11.47
CA GLY A 154 8.60 1.00 -11.88
C GLY A 154 7.25 1.67 -11.65
N LYS A 155 7.24 3.00 -11.72
CA LYS A 155 6.01 3.81 -11.63
C LYS A 155 5.05 3.49 -12.78
N ASN A 156 3.75 3.66 -12.52
CA ASN A 156 2.67 3.35 -13.47
C ASN A 156 2.58 1.87 -13.88
N THR A 157 3.28 0.98 -13.18
CA THR A 157 3.25 -0.46 -13.46
C THR A 157 2.20 -1.15 -12.62
N ALA A 158 1.52 -2.12 -13.21
CA ALA A 158 0.53 -2.96 -12.55
C ALA A 158 0.94 -4.43 -12.61
N ILE A 159 0.80 -5.13 -11.48
CA ILE A 159 1.03 -6.58 -11.35
C ILE A 159 -0.23 -7.24 -10.83
N SER A 160 -0.52 -8.43 -11.34
CA SER A 160 -1.61 -9.27 -10.86
C SER A 160 -1.21 -10.74 -10.95
N GLY A 161 -1.54 -11.49 -9.90
CA GLY A 161 -1.26 -12.92 -9.80
C GLY A 161 0.14 -13.24 -9.27
N VAL A 162 0.52 -14.51 -9.37
CA VAL A 162 1.82 -15.00 -8.92
C VAL A 162 2.85 -14.70 -10.00
N THR A 163 3.90 -13.97 -9.62
CA THR A 163 5.03 -13.67 -10.50
C THR A 163 6.31 -14.34 -9.98
N GLU A 164 7.22 -14.65 -10.90
CA GLU A 164 8.52 -15.25 -10.63
C GLU A 164 9.64 -14.31 -11.10
N LYS A 165 10.88 -14.58 -10.74
CA LYS A 165 12.01 -13.68 -11.09
C LYS A 165 12.19 -13.52 -12.60
N GLU A 166 11.82 -14.53 -13.36
CA GLU A 166 11.87 -14.58 -14.82
C GLU A 166 10.94 -13.56 -15.48
N ASP A 167 9.88 -13.13 -14.77
CA ASP A 167 8.95 -12.09 -15.23
C ASP A 167 9.54 -10.67 -15.15
N TYR A 168 10.72 -10.53 -14.54
CA TYR A 168 11.40 -9.25 -14.32
C TYR A 168 12.73 -9.21 -15.08
N PRO A 169 12.74 -8.77 -16.34
CA PRO A 169 13.98 -8.63 -17.12
C PRO A 169 14.98 -7.74 -16.36
N ASP A 170 16.22 -8.22 -16.19
CA ASP A 170 17.26 -7.55 -15.40
C ASP A 170 16.85 -7.18 -13.96
N GLY A 171 15.82 -7.86 -13.41
CA GLY A 171 15.30 -7.65 -12.05
C GLY A 171 14.36 -6.46 -11.91
N ILE A 172 13.95 -5.82 -13.00
CA ILE A 172 13.02 -4.68 -12.99
C ILE A 172 11.87 -4.86 -13.99
N LEU A 173 10.70 -4.39 -13.64
CA LEU A 173 9.53 -4.28 -14.52
C LEU A 173 9.06 -2.82 -14.58
N GLU A 174 8.97 -2.27 -15.80
CA GLU A 174 8.54 -0.90 -16.11
C GLU A 174 7.43 -0.87 -17.17
#